data_2d653c5365a554fef2908633a44c6262
#
_entry.id   2d653c5365a554fef2908633a44c6262
#
_cell.length_a   1.000
_cell.length_b   1.000
_cell.length_c   1.000
_cell.angle_alpha   90.00
_cell.angle_beta   90.00
_cell.angle_gamma   90.00
#
_symmetry.space_group_name_H-M   'P 1'
#
loop_
_entity.id
_entity.type
_entity.pdbx_description
1 polymer ?
#
loop_
_entity_poly.entity_id
_entity_poly.type
_entity_poly.pdbx_seq_one_letter_code
_entity_poly.pdbx_strand_id
1 'polypeptide(L)'
;IPAKLTNPPVVSFAKGDYVALIFEREGKDPAAPSRTYKYNTYDLLRMQDGKVQEHWDYAIKIPKIPMGGAPDGVDYATVKFTLTPQEQKNLEIAIVEFKDILQYGHVELAEKVMAPGYIQHNPNVPTGRAAFVEFFSKIRKPEPIQPEWKDKPLLSIASGPYVFFMIRRSEKDPDDPNKTYPAYWFDMVRVENGLIQEHWDSAMKNPPTAGRGGN
;
A
#
# COMPACT_ATOMS: atom_id res chain seq x y z
N ILE A 1 -18.72 -24.03 -3.28
CA ILE A 1 -18.23 -22.68 -3.62
C ILE A 1 -19.32 -22.02 -4.46
N PRO A 2 -19.81 -20.80 -4.11
CA PRO A 2 -20.83 -20.13 -4.88
C PRO A 2 -20.30 -19.82 -6.29
N ALA A 3 -21.17 -19.90 -7.29
CA ALA A 3 -20.81 -19.62 -8.69
C ALA A 3 -20.36 -18.15 -8.91
N LYS A 4 -20.72 -17.25 -7.99
CA LYS A 4 -20.33 -15.84 -8.00
C LYS A 4 -19.98 -15.39 -6.57
N LEU A 5 -18.85 -14.70 -6.43
CA LEU A 5 -18.49 -14.07 -5.16
C LEU A 5 -19.41 -12.89 -4.86
N THR A 6 -19.86 -12.78 -3.62
CA THR A 6 -20.70 -11.64 -3.18
C THR A 6 -19.91 -10.35 -3.13
N ASN A 7 -18.61 -10.43 -2.89
CA ASN A 7 -17.69 -9.30 -2.84
C ASN A 7 -16.37 -9.71 -3.49
N PRO A 8 -16.28 -9.67 -4.82
CA PRO A 8 -15.06 -10.03 -5.52
C PRO A 8 -13.97 -8.98 -5.27
N PRO A 9 -12.69 -9.35 -5.33
CA PRO A 9 -11.61 -8.37 -5.32
C PRO A 9 -11.73 -7.45 -6.54
N VAL A 10 -11.43 -6.16 -6.35
CA VAL A 10 -11.36 -5.18 -7.46
C VAL A 10 -10.09 -5.36 -8.28
N VAL A 11 -9.02 -5.83 -7.64
CA VAL A 11 -7.78 -6.25 -8.29
C VAL A 11 -7.32 -7.56 -7.69
N SER A 12 -6.83 -8.47 -8.52
CA SER A 12 -6.15 -9.70 -8.09
C SER A 12 -5.04 -10.03 -9.06
N PHE A 13 -3.92 -10.50 -8.53
CA PHE A 13 -2.81 -11.01 -9.34
C PHE A 13 -2.00 -12.04 -8.56
N ALA A 14 -1.18 -12.80 -9.28
CA ALA A 14 -0.26 -13.75 -8.67
C ALA A 14 1.15 -13.59 -9.26
N LYS A 15 2.17 -13.83 -8.44
CA LYS A 15 3.57 -13.88 -8.87
C LYS A 15 4.34 -14.90 -8.03
N GLY A 16 4.91 -15.90 -8.67
CA GLY A 16 5.47 -17.05 -7.94
C GLY A 16 4.41 -17.68 -7.05
N ASP A 17 4.74 -17.87 -5.78
CA ASP A 17 3.84 -18.47 -4.79
C ASP A 17 2.94 -17.44 -4.09
N TYR A 18 2.98 -16.19 -4.50
CA TYR A 18 2.21 -15.12 -3.87
C TYR A 18 0.98 -14.73 -4.67
N VAL A 19 -0.13 -14.54 -3.98
CA VAL A 19 -1.41 -14.06 -4.52
C VAL A 19 -1.84 -12.83 -3.74
N ALA A 20 -2.05 -11.72 -4.42
CA ALA A 20 -2.56 -10.48 -3.84
C ALA A 20 -4.02 -10.28 -4.24
N LEU A 21 -4.84 -9.91 -3.28
CA LEU A 21 -6.25 -9.59 -3.45
C LEU A 21 -6.53 -8.22 -2.83
N ILE A 22 -7.14 -7.33 -3.61
CA ILE A 22 -7.53 -6.00 -3.15
C ILE A 22 -9.04 -5.88 -3.23
N PHE A 23 -9.66 -5.49 -2.12
CA PHE A 23 -11.10 -5.35 -2.00
C PHE A 23 -11.48 -3.91 -1.70
N GLU A 24 -12.43 -3.35 -2.44
CA GLU A 24 -13.06 -2.09 -2.08
C GLU A 24 -14.08 -2.34 -0.95
N ARG A 25 -14.03 -1.51 0.07
CA ARG A 25 -14.93 -1.51 1.22
C ARG A 25 -15.59 -0.14 1.34
N GLU A 26 -16.67 -0.11 2.09
CA GLU A 26 -17.38 1.11 2.45
C GLU A 26 -17.42 1.27 3.97
N GLY A 27 -17.07 2.45 4.45
CA GLY A 27 -17.07 2.81 5.86
C GLY A 27 -17.84 4.09 6.11
N LYS A 28 -18.25 4.33 7.35
CA LYS A 28 -18.85 5.59 7.76
C LYS A 28 -17.78 6.69 7.80
N ASP A 29 -18.09 7.85 7.22
CA ASP A 29 -17.19 9.01 7.24
C ASP A 29 -17.03 9.50 8.68
N PRO A 30 -15.81 9.52 9.26
CA PRO A 30 -15.59 9.95 10.62
C PRO A 30 -15.87 11.44 10.83
N ALA A 31 -15.85 12.26 9.75
CA ALA A 31 -16.19 13.68 9.80
C ALA A 31 -17.70 13.92 9.64
N ALA A 32 -18.45 12.98 9.05
CA ALA A 32 -19.87 13.10 8.76
C ALA A 32 -20.52 11.70 8.78
N PRO A 33 -20.90 11.16 9.98
CA PRO A 33 -21.35 9.76 10.13
C PRO A 33 -22.59 9.36 9.32
N SER A 34 -23.33 10.34 8.77
CA SER A 34 -24.44 10.12 7.83
C SER A 34 -23.97 9.85 6.40
N ARG A 35 -22.69 10.03 6.09
CA ARG A 35 -22.07 9.74 4.79
C ARG A 35 -21.18 8.52 4.89
N THR A 36 -20.92 7.92 3.74
CA THR A 36 -19.98 6.83 3.61
C THR A 36 -18.79 7.27 2.74
N TYR A 37 -17.70 6.54 2.84
CA TYR A 37 -16.52 6.67 1.98
C TYR A 37 -16.01 5.29 1.61
N LYS A 38 -15.26 5.21 0.50
CA LYS A 38 -14.61 3.98 0.06
C LYS A 38 -13.18 3.93 0.57
N TYR A 39 -12.73 2.73 0.90
CA TYR A 39 -11.35 2.41 1.25
C TYR A 39 -11.01 1.00 0.78
N ASN A 40 -9.73 0.63 0.81
CA ASN A 40 -9.28 -0.66 0.33
C ASN A 40 -8.74 -1.53 1.45
N THR A 41 -9.04 -2.83 1.38
CA THR A 41 -8.41 -3.86 2.21
C THR A 41 -7.62 -4.80 1.33
N TYR A 42 -6.60 -5.40 1.91
CA TYR A 42 -5.61 -6.21 1.21
C TYR A 42 -5.46 -7.54 1.90
N ASP A 43 -5.39 -8.59 1.09
CA ASP A 43 -4.95 -9.90 1.50
C ASP A 43 -3.76 -10.31 0.61
N LEU A 44 -2.65 -10.65 1.23
CA LEU A 44 -1.52 -11.30 0.56
C LEU A 44 -1.40 -12.72 1.07
N LEU A 45 -1.44 -13.68 0.18
CA LEU A 45 -1.35 -15.10 0.49
C LEU A 45 -0.05 -15.66 -0.07
N ARG A 46 0.64 -16.50 0.69
CA ARG A 46 1.68 -17.37 0.17
C ARG A 46 1.13 -18.79 0.05
N MET A 47 1.28 -19.34 -1.14
CA MET A 47 0.80 -20.68 -1.50
C MET A 47 1.96 -21.67 -1.48
N GLN A 48 1.70 -22.89 -1.06
CA GLN A 48 2.61 -24.02 -1.18
C GLN A 48 1.81 -25.31 -1.32
N ASP A 49 2.14 -26.13 -2.29
CA ASP A 49 1.45 -27.40 -2.57
C ASP A 49 -0.07 -27.24 -2.71
N GLY A 50 -0.51 -26.15 -3.36
CA GLY A 50 -1.92 -25.83 -3.57
C GLY A 50 -2.69 -25.40 -2.32
N LYS A 51 -1.98 -25.05 -1.23
CA LYS A 51 -2.56 -24.62 0.05
C LYS A 51 -2.01 -23.26 0.45
N VAL A 52 -2.84 -22.48 1.17
CA VAL A 52 -2.38 -21.26 1.84
C VAL A 52 -1.48 -21.65 3.00
N GLN A 53 -0.26 -21.12 3.03
CA GLN A 53 0.71 -21.32 4.12
C GLN A 53 0.79 -20.09 5.02
N GLU A 54 0.69 -18.90 4.45
CA GLU A 54 0.72 -17.63 5.18
C GLU A 54 -0.27 -16.66 4.59
N HIS A 55 -0.78 -15.79 5.44
CA HIS A 55 -1.73 -14.75 5.11
C HIS A 55 -1.32 -13.47 5.84
N TRP A 56 -1.18 -12.39 5.10
CA TRP A 56 -0.97 -11.03 5.61
C TRP A 56 -2.13 -10.15 5.21
N ASP A 57 -2.63 -9.40 6.16
CA ASP A 57 -3.62 -8.35 5.94
C ASP A 57 -3.24 -7.06 6.69
N TYR A 58 -3.90 -5.96 6.37
CA TYR A 58 -3.85 -4.76 7.18
C TYR A 58 -4.95 -4.85 8.25
N ALA A 59 -4.53 -5.20 9.46
CA ALA A 59 -5.40 -5.24 10.62
C ALA A 59 -4.89 -4.33 11.73
N ILE A 60 -5.77 -3.49 12.24
CA ILE A 60 -5.50 -2.66 13.41
C ILE A 60 -5.86 -3.47 14.66
N LYS A 61 -4.96 -3.48 15.66
CA LYS A 61 -5.22 -4.10 16.95
C LYS A 61 -6.48 -3.51 17.58
N ILE A 62 -7.41 -4.39 17.94
CA ILE A 62 -8.62 -4.01 18.64
C ILE A 62 -8.32 -3.95 20.15
N PRO A 63 -8.71 -2.87 20.87
CA PRO A 63 -8.47 -2.76 22.31
C PRO A 63 -8.98 -3.99 23.08
N LYS A 64 -8.21 -4.45 24.06
CA LYS A 64 -8.52 -5.59 24.94
C LYS A 64 -8.65 -6.95 24.24
N ILE A 65 -8.39 -7.04 22.94
CA ILE A 65 -8.29 -8.31 22.25
C ILE A 65 -6.81 -8.66 22.12
N PRO A 66 -6.35 -9.83 22.58
CA PRO A 66 -4.99 -10.27 22.39
C PRO A 66 -4.64 -10.28 20.88
N MET A 67 -3.46 -9.82 20.55
CA MET A 67 -2.97 -9.97 19.18
C MET A 67 -2.79 -11.46 18.86
N GLY A 68 -3.40 -11.86 17.75
CA GLY A 68 -3.11 -13.13 17.09
C GLY A 68 -1.87 -12.99 16.20
N GLY A 69 -1.55 -14.07 15.53
CA GLY A 69 -0.47 -14.13 14.57
C GLY A 69 0.78 -14.80 15.10
N ALA A 70 1.46 -15.46 14.20
CA ALA A 70 2.76 -16.06 14.41
C ALA A 70 3.86 -15.12 13.87
N PRO A 71 5.13 -15.31 14.26
CA PRO A 71 6.24 -14.74 13.51
C PRO A 71 6.18 -15.15 12.05
N ASP A 72 6.62 -14.27 11.14
CA ASP A 72 6.70 -14.58 9.72
C ASP A 72 7.48 -15.88 9.49
N GLY A 73 6.90 -16.78 8.71
CA GLY A 73 7.54 -18.03 8.27
C GLY A 73 8.49 -17.84 7.09
N VAL A 74 8.59 -16.62 6.57
CA VAL A 74 9.39 -16.26 5.39
C VAL A 74 10.59 -15.41 5.77
N ASP A 75 11.76 -15.79 5.28
CA ASP A 75 12.89 -14.87 5.17
C ASP A 75 12.74 -14.03 3.89
N TYR A 76 12.22 -12.83 4.03
CA TYR A 76 11.96 -11.91 2.92
C TYR A 76 13.22 -11.59 2.09
N ALA A 77 14.40 -11.66 2.67
CA ALA A 77 15.66 -11.42 1.95
C ALA A 77 15.95 -12.49 0.89
N THR A 78 15.39 -13.68 1.05
CA THR A 78 15.56 -14.80 0.11
C THR A 78 14.51 -14.85 -0.98
N VAL A 79 13.39 -14.11 -0.83
CA VAL A 79 12.31 -14.09 -1.83
C VAL A 79 12.78 -13.40 -3.10
N LYS A 80 12.73 -14.11 -4.22
CA LYS A 80 13.11 -13.61 -5.54
C LYS A 80 11.99 -13.85 -6.54
N PHE A 81 11.71 -12.86 -7.36
CA PHE A 81 10.76 -12.97 -8.45
C PHE A 81 11.48 -12.87 -9.80
N THR A 82 11.16 -13.77 -10.71
CA THR A 82 11.58 -13.61 -12.11
C THR A 82 10.65 -12.60 -12.77
N LEU A 83 11.19 -11.44 -13.14
CA LEU A 83 10.46 -10.37 -13.80
C LEU A 83 10.67 -10.38 -15.30
N THR A 84 9.64 -10.07 -16.05
CA THR A 84 9.77 -9.68 -17.45
C THR A 84 10.42 -8.31 -17.57
N PRO A 85 10.99 -7.93 -18.72
CA PRO A 85 11.54 -6.57 -18.91
C PRO A 85 10.54 -5.44 -18.63
N GLN A 86 9.25 -5.69 -18.92
CA GLN A 86 8.20 -4.69 -18.64
C GLN A 86 7.90 -4.59 -17.15
N GLU A 87 7.82 -5.72 -16.43
CA GLU A 87 7.61 -5.73 -14.98
C GLU A 87 8.79 -5.06 -14.24
N GLN A 88 10.01 -5.26 -14.73
CA GLN A 88 11.19 -4.59 -14.18
C GLN A 88 11.09 -3.06 -14.33
N LYS A 89 10.71 -2.58 -15.52
CA LYS A 89 10.48 -1.14 -15.73
C LYS A 89 9.36 -0.58 -14.87
N ASN A 90 8.26 -1.33 -14.73
CA ASN A 90 7.14 -0.92 -13.88
C ASN A 90 7.58 -0.81 -12.41
N LEU A 91 8.39 -1.76 -11.93
CA LEU A 91 8.95 -1.73 -10.58
C LEU A 91 9.86 -0.50 -10.39
N GLU A 92 10.73 -0.18 -11.34
CA GLU A 92 11.59 1.00 -11.29
C GLU A 92 10.79 2.30 -11.21
N ILE A 93 9.71 2.43 -11.99
CA ILE A 93 8.79 3.57 -11.95
C ILE A 93 8.12 3.68 -10.57
N ALA A 94 7.62 2.58 -10.02
CA ALA A 94 7.01 2.56 -8.69
C ALA A 94 8.02 2.93 -7.59
N ILE A 95 9.27 2.48 -7.69
CA ILE A 95 10.34 2.85 -6.76
C ILE A 95 10.56 4.37 -6.73
N VAL A 96 10.50 5.05 -7.87
CA VAL A 96 10.60 6.52 -7.90
C VAL A 96 9.47 7.16 -7.09
N GLU A 97 8.21 6.70 -7.23
CA GLU A 97 7.12 7.23 -6.41
C GLU A 97 7.35 6.98 -4.92
N PHE A 98 7.54 5.72 -4.54
CA PHE A 98 7.56 5.35 -3.11
C PHE A 98 8.84 5.75 -2.40
N LYS A 99 9.99 5.68 -3.05
CA LYS A 99 11.27 6.06 -2.46
C LYS A 99 11.58 7.54 -2.66
N ASP A 100 11.69 7.97 -3.91
CA ASP A 100 12.26 9.30 -4.19
C ASP A 100 11.24 10.41 -3.93
N ILE A 101 9.97 10.21 -4.28
CA ILE A 101 8.91 11.21 -4.05
C ILE A 101 8.42 11.15 -2.61
N LEU A 102 7.93 10.00 -2.13
CA LEU A 102 7.25 9.92 -0.84
C LEU A 102 8.21 9.89 0.35
N GLN A 103 9.39 9.25 0.25
CA GLN A 103 10.34 9.19 1.37
C GLN A 103 11.40 10.29 1.32
N TYR A 104 11.88 10.69 0.13
CA TYR A 104 12.89 11.75 -0.02
C TYR A 104 12.32 13.12 -0.42
N GLY A 105 11.00 13.22 -0.69
CA GLY A 105 10.30 14.49 -0.88
C GLY A 105 10.42 15.12 -2.25
N HIS A 106 10.92 14.41 -3.26
CA HIS A 106 11.14 14.93 -4.61
C HIS A 106 9.87 14.91 -5.47
N VAL A 107 8.88 15.72 -5.07
CA VAL A 107 7.55 15.77 -5.72
C VAL A 107 7.59 16.18 -7.19
N GLU A 108 8.64 16.89 -7.63
CA GLU A 108 8.87 17.27 -9.03
C GLU A 108 9.05 16.04 -9.95
N LEU A 109 9.49 14.90 -9.39
CA LEU A 109 9.63 13.66 -10.15
C LEU A 109 8.29 13.05 -10.56
N ALA A 110 7.18 13.47 -9.94
CA ALA A 110 5.84 12.99 -10.30
C ALA A 110 5.52 13.25 -11.78
N GLU A 111 6.05 14.34 -12.37
CA GLU A 111 5.86 14.64 -13.78
C GLU A 111 6.44 13.56 -14.71
N LYS A 112 7.50 12.87 -14.28
CA LYS A 112 8.19 11.83 -15.04
C LYS A 112 7.55 10.45 -14.91
N VAL A 113 6.87 10.20 -13.78
CA VAL A 113 6.40 8.83 -13.45
C VAL A 113 4.90 8.71 -13.29
N MET A 114 4.14 9.80 -13.17
CA MET A 114 2.69 9.77 -12.98
C MET A 114 1.94 10.33 -14.19
N ALA A 115 0.81 9.73 -14.55
CA ALA A 115 -0.11 10.24 -15.55
C ALA A 115 -0.75 11.55 -15.07
N PRO A 116 -1.06 12.52 -15.97
CA PRO A 116 -1.77 13.74 -15.58
C PRO A 116 -3.10 13.44 -14.86
N GLY A 117 -3.84 12.42 -15.33
CA GLY A 117 -5.10 11.97 -14.77
C GLY A 117 -4.96 10.88 -13.69
N TYR A 118 -3.82 10.79 -13.02
CA TYR A 118 -3.55 9.84 -11.94
C TYR A 118 -4.70 9.74 -10.93
N ILE A 119 -5.14 8.52 -10.63
CA ILE A 119 -6.24 8.24 -9.70
C ILE A 119 -5.67 7.74 -8.38
N GLN A 120 -6.04 8.41 -7.29
CA GLN A 120 -5.68 8.02 -5.94
C GLN A 120 -6.87 7.40 -5.22
N HIS A 121 -6.70 6.18 -4.70
CA HIS A 121 -7.73 5.47 -3.96
C HIS A 121 -7.60 5.60 -2.42
N ASN A 122 -6.59 6.36 -1.94
CA ASN A 122 -6.50 6.74 -0.53
C ASN A 122 -7.50 7.86 -0.23
N PRO A 123 -8.42 7.69 0.73
CA PRO A 123 -9.44 8.71 1.04
C PRO A 123 -8.88 10.02 1.63
N ASN A 124 -7.59 10.07 1.96
CA ASN A 124 -6.93 11.24 2.56
C ASN A 124 -6.03 12.00 1.57
N VAL A 125 -5.85 11.49 0.35
CA VAL A 125 -4.96 12.08 -0.66
C VAL A 125 -5.77 12.44 -1.92
N PRO A 126 -5.61 13.64 -2.48
CA PRO A 126 -6.40 14.05 -3.64
C PRO A 126 -5.97 13.30 -4.92
N THR A 127 -6.94 13.06 -5.80
CA THR A 127 -6.76 12.52 -7.15
C THR A 127 -6.22 13.60 -8.11
N GLY A 128 -5.42 13.16 -9.09
CA GLY A 128 -4.77 14.00 -10.09
C GLY A 128 -3.33 14.32 -9.73
N ARG A 129 -2.40 14.18 -10.71
CA ARG A 129 -0.97 14.45 -10.50
C ARG A 129 -0.71 15.82 -9.91
N ALA A 130 -1.33 16.87 -10.44
CA ALA A 130 -1.13 18.24 -9.96
C ALA A 130 -1.56 18.40 -8.48
N ALA A 131 -2.71 17.81 -8.12
CA ALA A 131 -3.21 17.85 -6.75
C ALA A 131 -2.35 17.00 -5.79
N PHE A 132 -1.82 15.86 -6.25
CA PHE A 132 -0.84 15.06 -5.53
C PHE A 132 0.43 15.88 -5.23
N VAL A 133 1.01 16.53 -6.24
CA VAL A 133 2.22 17.37 -6.09
C VAL A 133 1.93 18.52 -5.12
N GLU A 134 0.83 19.23 -5.27
CA GLU A 134 0.44 20.30 -4.35
C GLU A 134 0.28 19.81 -2.90
N PHE A 135 -0.34 18.66 -2.70
CA PHE A 135 -0.55 18.07 -1.39
C PHE A 135 0.76 17.70 -0.71
N PHE A 136 1.62 16.93 -1.39
CA PHE A 136 2.86 16.44 -0.81
C PHE A 136 3.93 17.52 -0.67
N SER A 137 3.97 18.56 -1.53
CA SER A 137 4.87 19.69 -1.36
C SER A 137 4.66 20.48 -0.05
N LYS A 138 3.44 20.41 0.52
CA LYS A 138 3.12 21.06 1.80
C LYS A 138 3.60 20.28 3.02
N ILE A 139 3.78 18.96 2.89
CA ILE A 139 4.09 18.06 4.01
C ILE A 139 5.43 17.35 3.89
N ARG A 140 6.08 17.43 2.75
CA ARG A 140 7.40 16.85 2.49
C ARG A 140 8.38 17.96 2.07
N LYS A 141 9.60 17.87 2.56
CA LYS A 141 10.72 18.70 2.09
C LYS A 141 11.70 17.80 1.36
N PRO A 142 12.24 18.23 0.21
CA PRO A 142 13.21 17.41 -0.52
C PRO A 142 14.51 17.25 0.29
N GLU A 143 15.01 16.03 0.34
CA GLU A 143 16.29 15.64 0.91
C GLU A 143 17.13 14.95 -0.17
N PRO A 144 18.47 14.97 -0.10
CA PRO A 144 19.30 14.27 -1.07
C PRO A 144 18.89 12.78 -1.20
N ILE A 145 18.52 12.37 -2.42
CA ILE A 145 18.15 10.97 -2.70
C ILE A 145 19.35 10.07 -2.41
N GLN A 146 19.12 9.04 -1.59
CA GLN A 146 20.10 8.00 -1.29
C GLN A 146 19.72 6.70 -2.03
N PRO A 147 20.70 5.80 -2.27
CA PRO A 147 20.41 4.47 -2.80
C PRO A 147 19.46 3.66 -1.91
N GLU A 148 19.55 3.84 -0.59
CA GLU A 148 18.77 3.14 0.42
C GLU A 148 17.36 3.72 0.54
N TRP A 149 16.43 2.88 0.97
CA TRP A 149 15.10 3.29 1.39
C TRP A 149 15.14 3.75 2.85
N LYS A 150 14.37 4.75 3.23
CA LYS A 150 14.12 5.06 4.65
C LYS A 150 13.25 3.96 5.30
N ASP A 151 12.17 3.57 4.61
CA ASP A 151 11.30 2.44 4.98
C ASP A 151 11.30 1.43 3.82
N LYS A 152 12.18 0.43 3.92
CA LYS A 152 12.31 -0.58 2.87
C LYS A 152 11.13 -1.56 2.90
N PRO A 153 10.45 -1.82 1.77
CA PRO A 153 9.46 -2.87 1.68
C PRO A 153 10.04 -4.25 2.04
N LEU A 154 9.27 -5.06 2.77
CA LEU A 154 9.57 -6.47 3.01
C LEU A 154 9.48 -7.28 1.70
N LEU A 155 8.43 -7.00 0.92
CA LEU A 155 8.21 -7.58 -0.40
C LEU A 155 7.90 -6.48 -1.41
N SER A 156 8.46 -6.67 -2.62
CA SER A 156 8.15 -5.86 -3.81
C SER A 156 7.78 -6.83 -4.92
N ILE A 157 6.52 -6.84 -5.34
CA ILE A 157 5.98 -7.77 -6.32
C ILE A 157 5.54 -7.00 -7.56
N ALA A 158 6.12 -7.30 -8.72
CA ALA A 158 5.65 -6.78 -10.00
C ALA A 158 5.00 -7.91 -10.80
N SER A 159 3.75 -7.71 -11.23
CA SER A 159 2.99 -8.68 -12.02
C SER A 159 2.13 -7.96 -13.06
N GLY A 160 2.49 -8.11 -14.32
CA GLY A 160 1.87 -7.36 -15.40
C GLY A 160 1.96 -5.85 -15.19
N PRO A 161 0.84 -5.11 -15.18
CA PRO A 161 0.85 -3.66 -14.95
C PRO A 161 0.94 -3.28 -13.47
N TYR A 162 0.80 -4.22 -12.53
CA TYR A 162 0.73 -3.93 -11.11
C TYR A 162 2.08 -4.07 -10.44
N VAL A 163 2.38 -3.11 -9.53
CA VAL A 163 3.50 -3.18 -8.60
C VAL A 163 2.95 -3.02 -7.19
N PHE A 164 3.28 -3.95 -6.33
CA PHE A 164 2.76 -4.09 -4.98
C PHE A 164 3.90 -4.11 -3.97
N PHE A 165 3.76 -3.36 -2.89
CA PHE A 165 4.70 -3.31 -1.79
C PHE A 165 4.01 -3.72 -0.49
N MET A 166 4.66 -4.59 0.27
CA MET A 166 4.32 -4.88 1.65
C MET A 166 5.38 -4.28 2.56
N ILE A 167 4.96 -3.41 3.48
CA ILE A 167 5.83 -2.67 4.39
C ILE A 167 5.45 -3.02 5.82
N ARG A 168 6.44 -3.20 6.71
CA ARG A 168 6.18 -3.32 8.14
C ARG A 168 6.20 -1.93 8.77
N ARG A 169 5.14 -1.60 9.50
CA ARG A 169 5.02 -0.39 10.29
C ARG A 169 4.94 -0.72 11.77
N SER A 170 5.24 0.27 12.60
CA SER A 170 5.08 0.20 14.05
C SER A 170 3.90 1.09 14.42
N GLU A 171 2.78 0.47 14.79
CA GLU A 171 1.57 1.17 15.20
C GLU A 171 1.50 1.31 16.72
N LYS A 172 0.84 2.37 17.21
CA LYS A 172 0.64 2.57 18.65
C LYS A 172 -0.31 1.52 19.20
N ASP A 173 0.05 0.91 20.33
CA ASP A 173 -0.80 -0.04 21.03
C ASP A 173 -2.01 0.70 21.64
N PRO A 174 -3.25 0.35 21.29
CA PRO A 174 -4.43 1.01 21.84
C PRO A 174 -4.69 0.74 23.32
N ASP A 175 -4.05 -0.30 23.89
CA ASP A 175 -4.15 -0.66 25.30
C ASP A 175 -3.02 -0.06 26.15
N ASP A 176 -1.90 0.34 25.54
CA ASP A 176 -0.76 0.94 26.22
C ASP A 176 -0.08 1.98 25.30
N PRO A 177 -0.33 3.28 25.51
CA PRO A 177 0.20 4.35 24.65
C PRO A 177 1.73 4.44 24.62
N ASN A 178 2.43 3.76 25.55
CA ASN A 178 3.89 3.69 25.58
C ASN A 178 4.46 2.51 24.79
N LYS A 179 3.60 1.66 24.25
CA LYS A 179 3.97 0.50 23.44
C LYS A 179 3.56 0.66 22.00
N THR A 180 4.22 -0.09 21.15
CA THR A 180 3.87 -0.25 19.75
C THR A 180 3.74 -1.73 19.42
N TYR A 181 3.03 -2.02 18.32
CA TYR A 181 2.96 -3.36 17.76
C TYR A 181 3.28 -3.32 16.26
N PRO A 182 3.83 -4.40 15.68
CA PRO A 182 4.06 -4.47 14.25
C PRO A 182 2.74 -4.64 13.49
N ALA A 183 2.55 -3.88 12.42
CA ALA A 183 1.45 -4.01 11.48
C ALA A 183 2.01 -4.06 10.06
N TYR A 184 1.25 -4.68 9.13
CA TYR A 184 1.58 -4.66 7.73
C TYR A 184 0.82 -3.54 7.04
N TRP A 185 1.51 -2.83 6.16
CA TRP A 185 0.93 -1.82 5.29
C TRP A 185 1.13 -2.24 3.85
N PHE A 186 0.15 -1.99 3.04
CA PHE A 186 0.16 -2.35 1.64
C PHE A 186 -0.03 -1.12 0.77
N ASP A 187 0.80 -1.03 -0.26
CA ASP A 187 0.73 -0.05 -1.32
C ASP A 187 0.75 -0.77 -2.67
N MET A 188 -0.03 -0.30 -3.62
CA MET A 188 -0.04 -0.85 -4.96
C MET A 188 -0.24 0.26 -5.99
N VAL A 189 0.46 0.17 -7.11
CA VAL A 189 0.24 1.03 -8.27
C VAL A 189 -0.03 0.22 -9.52
N ARG A 190 -0.79 0.80 -10.45
CA ARG A 190 -0.93 0.32 -11.82
C ARG A 190 -0.15 1.22 -12.76
N VAL A 191 0.78 0.62 -13.50
CA VAL A 191 1.63 1.30 -14.48
C VAL A 191 1.17 0.93 -15.88
N GLU A 192 0.94 1.92 -16.72
CA GLU A 192 0.57 1.76 -18.12
C GLU A 192 1.22 2.85 -18.95
N ASN A 193 1.73 2.51 -20.13
CA ASN A 193 2.46 3.44 -21.01
C ASN A 193 3.63 4.16 -20.32
N GLY A 194 4.32 3.49 -19.38
CA GLY A 194 5.46 4.05 -18.64
C GLY A 194 5.10 5.08 -17.57
N LEU A 195 3.83 5.20 -17.18
CA LEU A 195 3.34 6.13 -16.17
C LEU A 195 2.40 5.42 -15.20
N ILE A 196 2.47 5.80 -13.93
CA ILE A 196 1.54 5.38 -12.89
C ILE A 196 0.17 6.01 -13.17
N GLN A 197 -0.84 5.17 -13.36
CA GLN A 197 -2.21 5.56 -13.62
C GLN A 197 -3.05 5.62 -12.35
N GLU A 198 -2.80 4.69 -11.43
CA GLU A 198 -3.60 4.51 -10.22
C GLU A 198 -2.75 4.05 -9.06
N HIS A 199 -3.12 4.48 -7.85
CA HIS A 199 -2.50 4.08 -6.60
C HIS A 199 -3.58 3.69 -5.56
N TRP A 200 -3.39 2.54 -4.95
CA TRP A 200 -4.18 2.03 -3.83
C TRP A 200 -3.28 1.82 -2.62
N ASP A 201 -3.77 2.14 -1.44
CA ASP A 201 -3.13 1.81 -0.18
C ASP A 201 -4.15 1.39 0.90
N SER A 202 -3.65 0.97 2.06
CA SER A 202 -4.47 0.48 3.16
C SER A 202 -5.10 1.59 4.01
N ALA A 203 -5.02 2.85 3.61
CA ALA A 203 -5.48 3.96 4.43
C ALA A 203 -6.99 3.97 4.64
N MET A 204 -7.40 4.16 5.86
CA MET A 204 -8.75 4.56 6.23
C MET A 204 -8.84 6.09 6.31
N LYS A 205 -10.03 6.65 6.15
CA LYS A 205 -10.24 8.10 6.27
C LYS A 205 -9.94 8.57 7.69
N ASN A 206 -9.07 9.56 7.81
CA ASN A 206 -8.68 10.12 9.09
C ASN A 206 -9.84 10.86 9.78
N PRO A 207 -9.98 10.76 11.11
CA PRO A 207 -10.88 11.62 11.87
C PRO A 207 -10.50 13.10 11.72
N PRO A 208 -11.46 14.03 11.79
CA PRO A 208 -11.20 15.46 11.65
C PRO A 208 -10.19 16.03 12.66
N THR A 209 -10.11 15.42 13.85
CA THR A 209 -9.26 15.84 14.98
C THR A 209 -7.92 15.13 15.04
N ALA A 210 -7.71 14.13 14.22
CA ALA A 210 -6.37 13.58 14.06
C ALA A 210 -5.51 14.66 13.41
N GLY A 211 -4.83 15.45 14.22
CA GLY A 211 -3.82 16.37 13.72
C GLY A 211 -2.93 15.58 12.76
N ARG A 212 -2.54 16.21 11.68
CA ARG A 212 -1.73 15.66 10.60
C ARG A 212 -0.42 15.05 11.15
N GLY A 213 -0.52 13.90 11.76
CA GLY A 213 0.59 13.01 12.03
C GLY A 213 0.80 12.18 10.78
N GLY A 214 1.25 12.82 9.73
CA GLY A 214 1.87 12.12 8.61
C GLY A 214 3.24 11.69 9.08
N ASN A 215 3.42 10.44 9.30
CA ASN A 215 4.74 9.80 9.24
C ASN A 215 4.78 8.96 8.00
#